data_5a38a20296a8d199aa3ba861a97bf036
#
_entry.id   5a38a20296a8d199aa3ba861a97bf036
#
_cell.length_a   1.000
_cell.length_b   1.000
_cell.length_c   1.000
_cell.angle_alpha   90.00
_cell.angle_beta   90.00
_cell.angle_gamma   90.00
#
_symmetry.space_group_name_H-M   'P 1'
#
loop_
_entity.id
_entity.type
_entity.pdbx_description
1 polymer ?
#
loop_
_entity_poly.entity_id
_entity_poly.type
_entity_poly.pdbx_seq_one_letter_code
_entity_poly.pdbx_strand_id
1 'polypeptide(L)'
;MSTTLGRVDDLPVDYYEGLRGRHLMPLWPSLRAALPYGKPTRSTVPTLWRYGELRPELMRAGELTPIEKAERRVLVLCNPGLGLEQLKATPSIYIGMQLILPGETAPNHLHTPSAVRFVVEGDGGFTVVRGEKLPMKKGDLILTPPGLWHQHGHEGTEPVVWLDALDLPVILGLEASYCTEGAPQSVGDPENSNSQRFRQAGVLPYATLDRPRGDFPMLRFPWERVRASLQDLASVTALGEPVHLAYVNPETGRECMPTLGFSALMLRPGEELRMRRRSASAVLHLIEGSVTGFVDETRHSMDPADTLACPTHADLTLANASSSKPAFVFVVDDAPLQRKLGIYEQFA
;
A
#
# COMPACT_ATOMS: atom_id res chain seq x y z
N MET A 1 23.29 31.54 14.68
CA MET A 1 22.69 32.85 14.42
C MET A 1 21.24 32.62 14.00
N SER A 2 20.29 33.06 14.84
CA SER A 2 18.86 33.02 14.46
C SER A 2 18.62 34.18 13.50
N THR A 3 18.57 33.91 12.21
CA THR A 3 18.14 34.90 11.23
C THR A 3 16.63 35.01 11.32
N THR A 4 16.12 36.05 11.90
CA THR A 4 14.70 36.38 11.87
C THR A 4 14.33 36.66 10.41
N LEU A 5 13.52 35.79 9.82
CA LEU A 5 13.00 35.97 8.46
C LEU A 5 11.91 37.08 8.51
N GLY A 6 11.89 37.90 7.44
CA GLY A 6 10.82 38.89 7.27
C GLY A 6 9.44 38.23 7.18
N ARG A 7 8.42 38.90 7.68
CA ARG A 7 7.02 38.44 7.66
C ARG A 7 6.28 39.08 6.49
N VAL A 8 5.15 38.51 6.09
CA VAL A 8 4.28 39.09 5.06
C VAL A 8 3.80 40.45 5.52
N ASP A 9 3.46 40.62 6.82
CA ASP A 9 2.98 41.87 7.42
C ASP A 9 4.04 42.96 7.46
N ASP A 10 5.33 42.65 7.28
CA ASP A 10 6.43 43.61 7.18
C ASP A 10 6.55 44.23 5.78
N LEU A 11 5.79 43.74 4.78
CA LEU A 11 5.84 44.22 3.41
C LEU A 11 4.83 45.34 3.18
N PRO A 12 5.17 46.38 2.40
CA PRO A 12 4.19 47.38 1.97
C PRO A 12 3.00 46.68 1.25
N VAL A 13 1.78 47.16 1.58
CA VAL A 13 0.54 46.54 1.06
C VAL A 13 0.50 46.57 -0.48
N ASP A 14 0.86 47.71 -1.07
CA ASP A 14 0.90 47.88 -2.54
C ASP A 14 1.90 46.98 -3.21
N TYR A 15 3.06 46.73 -2.57
CA TYR A 15 4.05 45.76 -3.08
C TYR A 15 3.50 44.34 -3.03
N TYR A 16 2.93 43.94 -1.90
CA TYR A 16 2.40 42.58 -1.73
C TYR A 16 1.22 42.30 -2.68
N GLU A 17 0.29 43.26 -2.81
CA GLU A 17 -0.82 43.18 -3.75
C GLU A 17 -0.33 43.15 -5.21
N GLY A 18 0.70 43.96 -5.53
CA GLY A 18 1.36 43.93 -6.83
C GLY A 18 1.99 42.58 -7.19
N LEU A 19 2.57 41.86 -6.22
CA LEU A 19 3.08 40.51 -6.39
C LEU A 19 1.92 39.52 -6.67
N ARG A 20 0.86 39.57 -5.83
CA ARG A 20 -0.32 38.70 -5.99
C ARG A 20 -0.98 38.86 -7.35
N GLY A 21 -1.16 40.11 -7.81
CA GLY A 21 -1.71 40.41 -9.14
C GLY A 21 -0.87 39.87 -10.29
N ARG A 22 0.38 39.50 -10.06
CA ARG A 22 1.28 38.85 -11.02
C ARG A 22 1.52 37.37 -10.73
N HIS A 23 0.74 36.76 -9.82
CA HIS A 23 0.88 35.38 -9.35
C HIS A 23 2.27 35.08 -8.75
N LEU A 24 2.87 36.04 -8.06
CA LEU A 24 4.15 35.93 -7.37
C LEU A 24 3.93 35.88 -5.87
N MET A 25 4.69 35.04 -5.18
CA MET A 25 4.71 34.97 -3.72
C MET A 25 6.15 35.07 -3.21
N PRO A 26 6.42 35.89 -2.17
CA PRO A 26 7.75 35.97 -1.57
C PRO A 26 8.01 34.65 -0.81
N LEU A 27 9.15 34.01 -1.05
CA LEU A 27 9.50 32.74 -0.39
C LEU A 27 9.90 32.94 1.07
N TRP A 28 10.62 34.05 1.40
CA TRP A 28 11.25 34.20 2.71
C TRP A 28 10.29 34.17 3.92
N PRO A 29 9.04 34.65 3.87
CA PRO A 29 8.12 34.51 5.00
C PRO A 29 7.73 33.02 5.24
N SER A 30 7.69 32.21 4.18
CA SER A 30 7.28 30.81 4.20
C SER A 30 8.45 29.83 4.09
N LEU A 31 9.69 30.33 4.05
CA LEU A 31 10.87 29.50 3.80
C LEU A 31 11.00 28.34 4.79
N ARG A 32 10.71 28.54 6.07
CA ARG A 32 10.81 27.50 7.09
C ARG A 32 9.63 26.53 7.09
N ALA A 33 8.51 26.92 6.55
CA ALA A 33 7.41 25.99 6.27
C ALA A 33 7.73 25.08 5.07
N ALA A 34 8.38 25.63 4.03
CA ALA A 34 8.79 24.87 2.85
C ALA A 34 10.06 24.02 3.10
N LEU A 35 11.05 24.57 3.82
CA LEU A 35 12.35 23.95 4.12
C LEU A 35 12.63 24.00 5.63
N PRO A 36 11.97 23.17 6.45
CA PRO A 36 12.19 23.12 7.88
C PRO A 36 13.61 22.63 8.21
N TYR A 37 14.14 23.08 9.36
CA TYR A 37 15.44 22.62 9.84
C TYR A 37 15.33 21.26 10.55
N GLY A 38 16.26 20.38 10.27
CA GLY A 38 16.52 19.13 11.01
C GLY A 38 15.58 17.98 10.69
N LYS A 39 14.28 18.22 10.54
CA LYS A 39 13.29 17.17 10.20
C LYS A 39 12.10 17.75 9.43
N PRO A 40 11.44 16.96 8.59
CA PRO A 40 10.27 17.43 7.85
C PRO A 40 9.08 17.73 8.79
N THR A 41 8.25 18.69 8.39
CA THR A 41 6.93 18.88 8.99
C THR A 41 5.99 17.77 8.50
N ARG A 42 5.29 17.13 9.43
CA ARG A 42 4.34 16.05 9.13
C ARG A 42 2.91 16.52 9.39
N SER A 43 2.05 16.35 8.39
CA SER A 43 0.60 16.49 8.57
C SER A 43 -0.08 15.13 8.81
N THR A 44 0.53 14.05 8.31
CA THR A 44 0.04 12.68 8.55
C THR A 44 0.10 12.37 10.05
N VAL A 45 -0.98 11.84 10.59
CA VAL A 45 -1.06 11.36 11.98
C VAL A 45 -1.18 9.83 12.01
N PRO A 46 -0.66 9.15 13.03
CA PRO A 46 -0.91 7.72 13.22
C PRO A 46 -2.42 7.48 13.27
N THR A 47 -2.93 6.61 12.41
CA THR A 47 -4.37 6.39 12.30
C THR A 47 -4.66 4.90 12.17
N LEU A 48 -5.48 4.39 13.08
CA LEU A 48 -5.96 3.01 13.07
C LEU A 48 -7.40 2.97 12.54
N TRP A 49 -7.63 2.20 11.48
CA TRP A 49 -8.97 1.85 10.99
C TRP A 49 -9.28 0.42 11.40
N ARG A 50 -10.37 0.26 12.18
CA ARG A 50 -10.80 -1.03 12.68
C ARG A 50 -11.70 -1.72 11.65
N TYR A 51 -11.31 -2.92 11.26
CA TYR A 51 -12.06 -3.68 10.27
C TYR A 51 -13.48 -4.03 10.77
N GLY A 52 -13.60 -4.30 12.05
CA GLY A 52 -14.91 -4.56 12.68
C GLY A 52 -15.91 -3.40 12.57
N GLU A 53 -15.42 -2.15 12.49
CA GLU A 53 -16.25 -0.96 12.26
C GLU A 53 -16.46 -0.70 10.76
N LEU A 54 -15.45 -0.96 9.95
CA LEU A 54 -15.47 -0.68 8.51
C LEU A 54 -16.29 -1.70 7.71
N ARG A 55 -16.22 -2.97 8.07
CA ARG A 55 -16.91 -4.05 7.34
C ARG A 55 -18.43 -3.87 7.25
N PRO A 56 -19.18 -3.53 8.33
CA PRO A 56 -20.59 -3.25 8.23
C PRO A 56 -20.94 -2.12 7.26
N GLU A 57 -20.16 -1.04 7.24
CA GLU A 57 -20.36 0.07 6.31
C GLU A 57 -20.08 -0.34 4.86
N LEU A 58 -19.08 -1.21 4.65
CA LEU A 58 -18.77 -1.75 3.34
C LEU A 58 -19.88 -2.66 2.80
N MET A 59 -20.46 -3.53 3.65
CA MET A 59 -21.62 -4.35 3.29
C MET A 59 -22.84 -3.47 2.96
N ARG A 60 -23.07 -2.44 3.77
CA ARG A 60 -24.14 -1.47 3.52
C ARG A 60 -23.94 -0.72 2.20
N ALA A 61 -22.72 -0.37 1.83
CA ALA A 61 -22.45 0.21 0.51
C ALA A 61 -22.85 -0.76 -0.62
N GLY A 62 -22.69 -2.07 -0.42
CA GLY A 62 -23.18 -3.11 -1.33
C GLY A 62 -24.70 -3.09 -1.52
N GLU A 63 -25.43 -2.89 -0.44
CA GLU A 63 -26.90 -2.80 -0.47
C GLU A 63 -27.39 -1.49 -1.11
N LEU A 64 -26.72 -0.38 -0.84
CA LEU A 64 -27.12 0.97 -1.30
C LEU A 64 -26.78 1.26 -2.76
N THR A 65 -25.70 0.70 -3.26
CA THR A 65 -25.16 1.06 -4.58
C THR A 65 -24.82 -0.19 -5.37
N PRO A 66 -25.64 -0.55 -6.39
CA PRO A 66 -25.31 -1.67 -7.28
C PRO A 66 -24.03 -1.40 -8.07
N ILE A 67 -23.36 -2.48 -8.50
CA ILE A 67 -22.03 -2.39 -9.12
C ILE A 67 -22.03 -1.54 -10.40
N GLU A 68 -23.12 -1.54 -11.16
CA GLU A 68 -23.26 -0.78 -12.39
C GLU A 68 -23.25 0.74 -12.17
N LYS A 69 -23.57 1.19 -10.93
CA LYS A 69 -23.53 2.61 -10.55
C LYS A 69 -22.25 2.99 -9.82
N ALA A 70 -21.65 2.01 -9.11
CA ALA A 70 -20.45 2.24 -8.33
C ALA A 70 -19.18 2.02 -9.16
N GLU A 71 -19.26 1.22 -10.25
CA GLU A 71 -18.11 0.61 -10.94
C GLU A 71 -17.21 -0.16 -9.96
N ARG A 72 -16.88 0.46 -8.85
CA ARG A 72 -16.09 -0.08 -7.73
C ARG A 72 -16.64 0.43 -6.41
N ARG A 73 -17.06 -0.48 -5.54
CA ARG A 73 -17.48 -0.14 -4.19
C ARG A 73 -16.30 -0.13 -3.26
N VAL A 74 -15.72 1.05 -3.06
CA VAL A 74 -14.53 1.26 -2.24
C VAL A 74 -14.81 2.28 -1.15
N LEU A 75 -14.43 1.96 0.09
CA LEU A 75 -14.31 2.92 1.16
C LEU A 75 -12.84 3.28 1.35
N VAL A 76 -12.51 4.55 1.14
CA VAL A 76 -11.13 5.03 1.22
C VAL A 76 -10.74 5.30 2.67
N LEU A 77 -9.61 4.78 3.11
CA LEU A 77 -9.04 5.01 4.42
C LEU A 77 -8.30 6.36 4.43
N CYS A 78 -9.02 7.42 4.75
CA CYS A 78 -8.51 8.79 4.69
C CYS A 78 -7.84 9.19 6.01
N ASN A 79 -6.60 9.67 5.94
CA ASN A 79 -5.88 10.14 7.11
C ASN A 79 -6.45 11.49 7.60
N PRO A 80 -6.90 11.61 8.86
CA PRO A 80 -7.53 12.83 9.35
C PRO A 80 -6.59 14.03 9.38
N GLY A 81 -5.28 13.82 9.50
CA GLY A 81 -4.29 14.90 9.43
C GLY A 81 -4.07 15.46 8.02
N LEU A 82 -4.52 14.73 6.98
CA LEU A 82 -4.42 15.16 5.57
C LEU A 82 -5.74 15.68 5.01
N GLY A 83 -6.86 15.43 5.71
CA GLY A 83 -8.21 15.77 5.27
C GLY A 83 -8.85 14.70 4.39
N LEU A 84 -10.16 14.48 4.58
CA LEU A 84 -10.92 13.42 3.90
C LEU A 84 -10.93 13.56 2.38
N GLU A 85 -11.01 14.80 1.89
CA GLU A 85 -11.05 15.13 0.46
C GLU A 85 -9.78 14.72 -0.31
N GLN A 86 -8.70 14.46 0.41
CA GLN A 86 -7.42 14.09 -0.20
C GLN A 86 -7.33 12.62 -0.59
N LEU A 87 -8.26 11.78 -0.14
CA LEU A 87 -8.36 10.35 -0.50
C LEU A 87 -7.04 9.59 -0.32
N LYS A 88 -6.35 9.77 0.80
CA LYS A 88 -5.03 9.15 1.04
C LYS A 88 -4.78 8.79 2.50
N ALA A 89 -4.09 7.69 2.72
CA ALA A 89 -3.69 7.20 4.04
C ALA A 89 -2.36 7.82 4.50
N THR A 90 -1.44 8.09 3.56
CA THR A 90 -0.20 8.86 3.75
C THR A 90 -0.01 9.79 2.55
N PRO A 91 0.94 10.71 2.53
CA PRO A 91 1.11 11.65 1.41
C PRO A 91 1.23 10.99 0.03
N SER A 92 1.76 9.77 -0.03
CA SER A 92 2.08 9.04 -1.26
C SER A 92 1.25 7.76 -1.46
N ILE A 93 0.52 7.30 -0.41
CA ILE A 93 -0.18 6.02 -0.43
C ILE A 93 -1.68 6.23 -0.26
N TYR A 94 -2.43 5.77 -1.25
CA TYR A 94 -3.87 5.55 -1.17
C TYR A 94 -4.15 4.16 -0.63
N ILE A 95 -5.13 4.03 0.27
CA ILE A 95 -5.66 2.75 0.73
C ILE A 95 -7.17 2.78 0.62
N GLY A 96 -7.74 1.75 -0.03
CA GLY A 96 -9.17 1.55 -0.12
C GLY A 96 -9.56 0.13 0.26
N MET A 97 -10.69 -0.05 0.94
CA MET A 97 -11.32 -1.35 1.12
C MET A 97 -12.42 -1.51 0.08
N GLN A 98 -12.24 -2.47 -0.82
CA GLN A 98 -13.16 -2.72 -1.93
C GLN A 98 -13.96 -4.00 -1.69
N LEU A 99 -15.24 -3.96 -2.07
CA LEU A 99 -16.21 -5.05 -1.98
C LEU A 99 -16.64 -5.49 -3.38
N ILE A 100 -16.68 -6.80 -3.61
CA ILE A 100 -17.41 -7.43 -4.70
C ILE A 100 -18.34 -8.51 -4.14
N LEU A 101 -19.59 -8.51 -4.62
CA LEU A 101 -20.62 -9.47 -4.21
C LEU A 101 -20.68 -10.65 -5.20
N PRO A 102 -21.26 -11.80 -4.80
CA PRO A 102 -21.42 -12.94 -5.69
C PRO A 102 -22.05 -12.60 -7.02
N GLY A 103 -21.45 -13.08 -8.12
CA GLY A 103 -21.93 -12.86 -9.48
C GLY A 103 -21.60 -11.48 -10.08
N GLU A 104 -21.02 -10.55 -9.32
CA GLU A 104 -20.65 -9.25 -9.85
C GLU A 104 -19.35 -9.27 -10.65
N THR A 105 -19.26 -8.34 -11.57
CA THR A 105 -18.06 -8.07 -12.37
C THR A 105 -17.75 -6.57 -12.39
N ALA A 106 -16.47 -6.21 -12.33
CA ALA A 106 -16.01 -4.87 -12.61
C ALA A 106 -15.39 -4.84 -14.01
N PRO A 107 -15.75 -3.86 -14.86
CA PRO A 107 -15.37 -3.85 -16.27
C PRO A 107 -13.85 -3.78 -16.48
N ASN A 108 -13.41 -4.25 -17.64
CA ASN A 108 -12.02 -4.20 -18.04
C ASN A 108 -11.56 -2.76 -18.24
N HIS A 109 -10.48 -2.41 -17.61
CA HIS A 109 -9.91 -1.07 -17.65
C HIS A 109 -8.40 -1.11 -17.44
N LEU A 110 -7.77 0.01 -17.73
CA LEU A 110 -6.40 0.29 -17.30
C LEU A 110 -6.36 1.67 -16.63
N HIS A 111 -5.42 1.87 -15.76
CA HIS A 111 -5.13 3.16 -15.13
C HIS A 111 -3.63 3.42 -15.03
N THR A 112 -3.25 4.69 -14.93
CA THR A 112 -1.85 5.09 -14.80
C THR A 112 -1.26 4.87 -13.41
N PRO A 113 -1.99 4.98 -12.28
CA PRO A 113 -1.46 4.59 -10.98
C PRO A 113 -1.10 3.11 -10.92
N SER A 114 -0.03 2.79 -10.18
CA SER A 114 0.25 1.44 -9.73
C SER A 114 -0.79 1.02 -8.69
N ALA A 115 -1.33 -0.20 -8.79
CA ALA A 115 -2.23 -0.74 -7.79
C ALA A 115 -1.88 -2.17 -7.42
N VAL A 116 -2.13 -2.52 -6.18
CA VAL A 116 -2.11 -3.92 -5.71
C VAL A 116 -3.36 -4.21 -4.91
N ARG A 117 -3.74 -5.47 -4.86
CA ARG A 117 -4.84 -5.99 -4.05
C ARG A 117 -4.31 -6.96 -3.02
N PHE A 118 -4.57 -6.68 -1.77
CA PHE A 118 -4.33 -7.62 -0.67
C PHE A 118 -5.69 -8.16 -0.19
N VAL A 119 -5.91 -9.48 -0.34
CA VAL A 119 -7.22 -10.08 -0.06
C VAL A 119 -7.44 -10.21 1.44
N VAL A 120 -8.49 -9.55 1.95
CA VAL A 120 -8.82 -9.48 3.38
C VAL A 120 -9.76 -10.61 3.80
N GLU A 121 -10.84 -10.83 3.04
CA GLU A 121 -11.78 -11.92 3.30
C GLU A 121 -12.46 -12.42 2.02
N GLY A 122 -13.06 -13.61 2.13
CA GLY A 122 -13.83 -14.25 1.07
C GLY A 122 -13.01 -15.14 0.16
N ASP A 123 -13.70 -15.86 -0.72
CA ASP A 123 -13.16 -16.76 -1.73
C ASP A 123 -14.04 -16.70 -2.99
N GLY A 124 -13.49 -17.10 -4.15
CA GLY A 124 -14.20 -17.10 -5.44
C GLY A 124 -14.12 -15.77 -6.21
N GLY A 125 -13.54 -14.72 -5.63
CA GLY A 125 -13.15 -13.55 -6.38
C GLY A 125 -11.94 -13.81 -7.25
N PHE A 126 -11.82 -13.07 -8.36
CA PHE A 126 -10.64 -13.14 -9.23
C PHE A 126 -10.35 -11.79 -9.89
N THR A 127 -9.09 -11.61 -10.27
CA THR A 127 -8.64 -10.52 -11.13
C THR A 127 -8.07 -11.15 -12.41
N VAL A 128 -8.39 -10.57 -13.58
CA VAL A 128 -7.73 -10.93 -14.85
C VAL A 128 -6.78 -9.81 -15.22
N VAL A 129 -5.50 -10.10 -15.40
CA VAL A 129 -4.50 -9.14 -15.85
C VAL A 129 -3.78 -9.69 -17.07
N ARG A 130 -3.80 -8.99 -18.19
CA ARG A 130 -3.23 -9.47 -19.46
C ARG A 130 -3.75 -10.87 -19.87
N GLY A 131 -5.01 -11.19 -19.59
CA GLY A 131 -5.59 -12.49 -19.86
C GLY A 131 -5.26 -13.59 -18.84
N GLU A 132 -4.40 -13.33 -17.85
CA GLU A 132 -4.13 -14.27 -16.75
C GLU A 132 -5.19 -14.12 -15.65
N LYS A 133 -5.97 -15.17 -15.38
CA LYS A 133 -6.95 -15.23 -14.30
C LYS A 133 -6.25 -15.55 -12.98
N LEU A 134 -6.26 -14.60 -12.06
CA LEU A 134 -5.62 -14.66 -10.77
C LEU A 134 -6.69 -14.84 -9.68
N PRO A 135 -6.85 -16.05 -9.10
CA PRO A 135 -7.81 -16.26 -8.02
C PRO A 135 -7.40 -15.47 -6.78
N MET A 136 -8.41 -14.95 -6.09
CA MET A 136 -8.26 -14.15 -4.86
C MET A 136 -8.54 -15.04 -3.65
N LYS A 137 -7.51 -15.35 -2.87
CA LYS A 137 -7.61 -16.05 -1.59
C LYS A 137 -7.10 -15.16 -0.46
N LYS A 138 -7.69 -15.27 0.71
CA LYS A 138 -7.30 -14.48 1.88
C LYS A 138 -5.79 -14.46 2.09
N GLY A 139 -5.24 -13.25 2.23
CA GLY A 139 -3.81 -13.00 2.41
C GLY A 139 -2.98 -12.93 1.13
N ASP A 140 -3.56 -13.26 -0.05
CA ASP A 140 -2.85 -13.13 -1.32
C ASP A 140 -2.60 -11.67 -1.67
N LEU A 141 -1.42 -11.39 -2.22
CA LEU A 141 -1.11 -10.14 -2.88
C LEU A 141 -1.20 -10.31 -4.39
N ILE A 142 -1.98 -9.45 -5.05
CA ILE A 142 -2.17 -9.44 -6.51
C ILE A 142 -1.78 -8.07 -7.05
N LEU A 143 -0.95 -8.05 -8.09
CA LEU A 143 -0.50 -6.84 -8.75
C LEU A 143 -1.44 -6.47 -9.89
N THR A 144 -1.76 -5.20 -10.00
CA THR A 144 -2.35 -4.55 -11.18
C THR A 144 -1.46 -3.38 -11.56
N PRO A 145 -0.38 -3.68 -12.31
CA PRO A 145 0.61 -2.69 -12.67
C PRO A 145 0.06 -1.56 -13.54
N PRO A 146 0.72 -0.38 -13.55
CA PRO A 146 0.29 0.77 -14.31
C PRO A 146 0.19 0.45 -15.81
N GLY A 147 -0.87 0.93 -16.46
CA GLY A 147 -1.07 0.77 -17.89
C GLY A 147 -1.42 -0.65 -18.36
N LEU A 148 -1.62 -1.60 -17.44
CA LEU A 148 -2.04 -2.95 -17.81
C LEU A 148 -3.55 -3.11 -17.69
N TRP A 149 -4.14 -3.68 -18.75
CA TRP A 149 -5.54 -4.05 -18.77
C TRP A 149 -5.86 -5.08 -17.69
N HIS A 150 -6.91 -4.81 -16.90
CA HIS A 150 -7.38 -5.73 -15.87
C HIS A 150 -8.89 -5.58 -15.63
N GLN A 151 -9.50 -6.67 -15.20
CA GLN A 151 -10.91 -6.77 -14.83
C GLN A 151 -11.07 -7.65 -13.61
N HIS A 152 -12.22 -7.56 -12.94
CA HIS A 152 -12.52 -8.35 -11.76
C HIS A 152 -13.85 -9.06 -11.94
N GLY A 153 -13.99 -10.18 -11.24
CA GLY A 153 -15.25 -10.92 -11.17
C GLY A 153 -15.31 -11.78 -9.94
N HIS A 154 -16.48 -12.32 -9.69
CA HIS A 154 -16.75 -13.16 -8.54
C HIS A 154 -17.60 -14.38 -8.95
N GLU A 155 -17.07 -15.57 -8.73
CA GLU A 155 -17.72 -16.86 -9.03
C GLU A 155 -18.08 -17.64 -7.75
N GLY A 156 -17.81 -17.08 -6.58
CA GLY A 156 -18.11 -17.68 -5.27
C GLY A 156 -19.50 -17.30 -4.76
N THR A 157 -19.79 -17.68 -3.51
CA THR A 157 -21.08 -17.49 -2.85
C THR A 157 -21.07 -16.47 -1.71
N GLU A 158 -19.87 -16.10 -1.22
CA GLU A 158 -19.70 -15.17 -0.12
C GLU A 158 -19.05 -13.88 -0.61
N PRO A 159 -19.32 -12.71 0.00
CA PRO A 159 -18.66 -11.46 -0.36
C PRO A 159 -17.12 -11.58 -0.31
N VAL A 160 -16.44 -10.91 -1.24
CA VAL A 160 -14.98 -10.80 -1.21
C VAL A 160 -14.60 -9.35 -0.96
N VAL A 161 -13.70 -9.15 0.00
CA VAL A 161 -13.13 -7.85 0.36
C VAL A 161 -11.62 -7.89 0.20
N TRP A 162 -11.08 -6.86 -0.40
CA TRP A 162 -9.63 -6.65 -0.47
C TRP A 162 -9.25 -5.21 -0.16
N LEU A 163 -8.02 -5.05 0.28
CA LEU A 163 -7.36 -3.77 0.44
C LEU A 163 -6.65 -3.42 -0.86
N ASP A 164 -7.05 -2.32 -1.49
CA ASP A 164 -6.31 -1.70 -2.60
C ASP A 164 -5.26 -0.75 -2.04
N ALA A 165 -4.01 -0.87 -2.50
CA ALA A 165 -2.97 0.12 -2.23
C ALA A 165 -2.45 0.68 -3.56
N LEU A 166 -2.51 2.02 -3.70
CA LEU A 166 -2.12 2.73 -4.92
C LEU A 166 -1.16 3.89 -4.60
N ASP A 167 -0.32 4.22 -5.58
CA ASP A 167 0.44 5.47 -5.61
C ASP A 167 -0.38 6.65 -6.19
N LEU A 168 -1.69 6.52 -6.20
CA LEU A 168 -2.64 7.51 -6.73
C LEU A 168 -2.35 8.95 -6.28
N PRO A 169 -2.03 9.26 -5.00
CA PRO A 169 -1.73 10.63 -4.58
C PRO A 169 -0.52 11.24 -5.31
N VAL A 170 0.47 10.42 -5.63
CA VAL A 170 1.67 10.85 -6.38
C VAL A 170 1.30 11.14 -7.83
N ILE A 171 0.57 10.23 -8.48
CA ILE A 171 0.19 10.34 -9.88
C ILE A 171 -0.79 11.51 -10.09
N LEU A 172 -1.71 11.76 -9.12
CA LEU A 172 -2.57 12.95 -9.11
C LEU A 172 -1.75 14.24 -8.97
N GLY A 173 -0.76 14.25 -8.08
CA GLY A 173 0.13 15.41 -7.90
C GLY A 173 0.97 15.74 -9.13
N LEU A 174 1.20 14.76 -10.01
CA LEU A 174 1.87 14.93 -11.31
C LEU A 174 0.91 15.29 -12.44
N GLU A 175 -0.40 15.42 -12.15
CA GLU A 175 -1.46 15.62 -13.17
C GLU A 175 -1.47 14.53 -14.26
N ALA A 176 -1.06 13.28 -13.89
CA ALA A 176 -0.88 12.16 -14.82
C ALA A 176 -1.88 11.01 -14.58
N SER A 177 -2.87 11.23 -13.70
CA SER A 177 -3.86 10.20 -13.37
C SER A 177 -4.99 10.16 -14.38
N TYR A 178 -5.17 8.99 -15.01
CA TYR A 178 -6.35 8.71 -15.84
C TYR A 178 -6.67 7.21 -15.85
N CYS A 179 -7.88 6.89 -16.27
CA CYS A 179 -8.38 5.54 -16.48
C CYS A 179 -8.98 5.45 -17.91
N THR A 180 -8.87 4.28 -18.52
CA THR A 180 -9.48 3.97 -19.82
C THR A 180 -10.24 2.64 -19.70
N GLU A 181 -11.48 2.62 -20.18
CA GLU A 181 -12.27 1.40 -20.29
C GLU A 181 -11.95 0.63 -21.58
N GLY A 182 -12.06 -0.70 -21.53
CA GLY A 182 -11.79 -1.58 -22.66
C GLY A 182 -12.76 -2.75 -22.75
N ALA A 183 -12.68 -3.44 -23.88
CA ALA A 183 -13.44 -4.67 -24.07
C ALA A 183 -13.01 -5.75 -23.05
N PRO A 184 -13.91 -6.66 -22.66
CA PRO A 184 -13.57 -7.77 -21.77
C PRO A 184 -12.37 -8.57 -22.29
N GLN A 185 -11.47 -8.97 -21.39
CA GLN A 185 -10.31 -9.78 -21.75
C GLN A 185 -10.70 -11.24 -21.95
N SER A 186 -10.08 -11.88 -22.95
CA SER A 186 -10.07 -13.33 -23.04
C SER A 186 -9.20 -13.89 -21.92
N VAL A 187 -9.69 -14.89 -21.22
CA VAL A 187 -8.94 -15.59 -20.19
C VAL A 187 -8.05 -16.65 -20.83
N GLY A 188 -6.75 -16.58 -20.57
CA GLY A 188 -5.79 -17.61 -21.01
C GLY A 188 -5.86 -18.87 -20.14
N ASP A 189 -5.11 -19.89 -20.55
CA ASP A 189 -5.05 -21.17 -19.84
C ASP A 189 -4.51 -21.00 -18.40
N PRO A 190 -5.25 -21.44 -17.36
CA PRO A 190 -4.80 -21.37 -15.97
C PRO A 190 -3.49 -22.14 -15.71
N GLU A 191 -3.14 -23.13 -16.51
CA GLU A 191 -1.88 -23.89 -16.39
C GLU A 191 -0.63 -23.05 -16.71
N ASN A 192 -0.80 -21.91 -17.37
CA ASN A 192 0.28 -20.97 -17.65
C ASN A 192 0.45 -19.86 -16.59
N SER A 193 -0.09 -20.04 -15.38
CA SER A 193 0.04 -19.07 -14.30
C SER A 193 1.51 -18.73 -14.00
N ASN A 194 1.84 -17.45 -14.10
CA ASN A 194 3.19 -16.95 -13.79
C ASN A 194 3.59 -17.22 -12.34
N SER A 195 2.64 -17.29 -11.41
CA SER A 195 2.91 -17.64 -10.01
C SER A 195 3.42 -19.08 -9.83
N GLN A 196 3.13 -19.98 -10.77
CA GLN A 196 3.68 -21.34 -10.77
C GLN A 196 5.10 -21.39 -11.34
N ARG A 197 5.40 -20.59 -12.37
CA ARG A 197 6.74 -20.50 -12.97
C ARG A 197 7.78 -19.97 -11.99
N PHE A 198 7.38 -19.13 -11.06
CA PHE A 198 8.25 -18.53 -10.04
C PHE A 198 7.98 -19.10 -8.64
N ARG A 199 7.60 -20.39 -8.57
CA ARG A 199 7.25 -21.02 -7.31
C ARG A 199 8.42 -21.14 -6.34
N GLN A 200 9.62 -21.39 -6.87
CA GLN A 200 10.81 -21.69 -6.10
C GLN A 200 11.81 -20.53 -6.19
N ALA A 201 12.23 -19.98 -5.04
CA ALA A 201 13.26 -18.96 -4.98
C ALA A 201 14.60 -19.49 -5.54
N GLY A 202 15.32 -18.64 -6.29
CA GLY A 202 16.61 -18.97 -6.86
C GLY A 202 16.58 -19.91 -8.09
N VAL A 203 15.37 -20.30 -8.54
CA VAL A 203 15.19 -21.14 -9.76
C VAL A 203 14.21 -20.46 -10.70
N LEU A 204 14.66 -20.14 -11.92
CA LEU A 204 13.87 -19.48 -12.96
C LEU A 204 13.75 -20.38 -14.19
N PRO A 205 12.68 -20.24 -15.01
CA PRO A 205 12.63 -20.87 -16.31
C PRO A 205 13.85 -20.48 -17.14
N TYR A 206 14.52 -21.44 -17.75
CA TYR A 206 15.80 -21.20 -18.46
C TYR A 206 15.68 -20.12 -19.53
N ALA A 207 14.59 -20.09 -20.29
CA ALA A 207 14.31 -19.06 -21.30
C ALA A 207 14.31 -17.61 -20.76
N THR A 208 14.21 -17.41 -19.45
CA THR A 208 14.31 -16.09 -18.82
C THR A 208 15.72 -15.49 -18.98
N LEU A 209 16.75 -16.34 -19.13
CA LEU A 209 18.14 -15.91 -19.31
C LEU A 209 18.43 -15.35 -20.70
N ASP A 210 17.65 -15.74 -21.70
CA ASP A 210 17.84 -15.43 -23.11
C ASP A 210 16.96 -14.27 -23.62
N ARG A 211 16.23 -13.60 -22.75
CA ARG A 211 15.34 -12.47 -23.09
C ARG A 211 15.53 -11.28 -22.15
N PRO A 212 15.08 -10.08 -22.53
CA PRO A 212 15.00 -8.96 -21.61
C PRO A 212 14.15 -9.33 -20.38
N ARG A 213 14.53 -8.83 -19.21
CA ARG A 213 13.80 -9.05 -17.96
C ARG A 213 12.41 -8.42 -18.03
N GLY A 214 11.41 -9.14 -17.53
CA GLY A 214 10.05 -8.66 -17.48
C GLY A 214 9.84 -7.68 -16.33
N ASP A 215 9.10 -6.59 -16.59
CA ASP A 215 8.77 -5.63 -15.54
C ASP A 215 7.85 -6.26 -14.48
N PHE A 216 6.87 -7.05 -14.91
CA PHE A 216 5.89 -7.69 -14.03
C PHE A 216 5.72 -9.19 -14.39
N PRO A 217 6.76 -10.02 -14.16
CA PRO A 217 6.74 -11.42 -14.56
C PRO A 217 5.87 -12.30 -13.65
N MET A 218 5.57 -11.84 -12.44
CA MET A 218 4.72 -12.51 -11.47
C MET A 218 3.69 -11.53 -10.92
N LEU A 219 2.39 -11.85 -11.06
CA LEU A 219 1.29 -10.97 -10.72
C LEU A 219 0.56 -11.38 -9.43
N ARG A 220 0.77 -12.60 -8.92
CA ARG A 220 0.15 -13.08 -7.68
C ARG A 220 1.19 -13.73 -6.78
N PHE A 221 1.14 -13.38 -5.50
CA PHE A 221 1.94 -13.94 -4.42
C PHE A 221 1.00 -14.66 -3.44
N PRO A 222 0.88 -16.00 -3.51
CA PRO A 222 0.00 -16.77 -2.64
C PRO A 222 0.44 -16.69 -1.18
N TRP A 223 -0.49 -16.34 -0.29
CA TRP A 223 -0.21 -16.18 1.14
C TRP A 223 0.35 -17.43 1.80
N GLU A 224 -0.18 -18.60 1.46
CA GLU A 224 0.31 -19.88 2.01
C GLU A 224 1.83 -20.04 1.86
N ARG A 225 2.40 -19.58 0.72
CA ARG A 225 3.84 -19.64 0.45
C ARG A 225 4.62 -18.59 1.22
N VAL A 226 4.11 -17.37 1.25
CA VAL A 226 4.73 -16.27 2.00
C VAL A 226 4.74 -16.58 3.48
N ARG A 227 3.64 -17.12 4.01
CA ARG A 227 3.51 -17.54 5.40
C ARG A 227 4.50 -18.66 5.76
N ALA A 228 4.61 -19.69 4.91
CA ALA A 228 5.59 -20.76 5.08
C ALA A 228 7.03 -20.23 5.08
N SER A 229 7.37 -19.36 4.11
CA SER A 229 8.70 -18.75 4.04
C SER A 229 9.03 -17.87 5.25
N LEU A 230 8.04 -17.17 5.83
CA LEU A 230 8.22 -16.43 7.08
C LEU A 230 8.50 -17.39 8.27
N GLN A 231 7.81 -18.53 8.32
CA GLN A 231 8.05 -19.54 9.37
C GLN A 231 9.43 -20.18 9.23
N ASP A 232 9.86 -20.47 8.00
CA ASP A 232 11.21 -20.98 7.73
C ASP A 232 12.28 -19.95 8.14
N LEU A 233 12.09 -18.69 7.76
CA LEU A 233 13.00 -17.60 8.16
C LEU A 233 13.03 -17.45 9.68
N ALA A 234 11.89 -17.56 10.37
CA ALA A 234 11.81 -17.47 11.82
C ALA A 234 12.64 -18.55 12.54
N SER A 235 12.79 -19.73 11.91
CA SER A 235 13.56 -20.85 12.49
C SER A 235 15.07 -20.59 12.53
N VAL A 236 15.58 -19.67 11.71
CA VAL A 236 17.01 -19.34 11.56
C VAL A 236 17.35 -17.91 11.96
N THR A 237 16.35 -17.09 12.29
CA THR A 237 16.52 -15.68 12.69
C THR A 237 16.56 -15.60 14.24
N ALA A 238 17.53 -14.86 14.79
CA ALA A 238 17.63 -14.66 16.23
C ALA A 238 16.41 -13.92 16.80
N LEU A 239 16.10 -14.14 18.08
CA LEU A 239 15.05 -13.38 18.77
C LEU A 239 15.43 -11.90 18.83
N GLY A 240 14.46 -11.01 18.57
CA GLY A 240 14.68 -9.57 18.49
C GLY A 240 15.14 -9.08 17.11
N GLU A 241 15.51 -9.99 16.20
CA GLU A 241 15.73 -9.64 14.79
C GLU A 241 14.44 -9.82 13.98
N PRO A 242 14.13 -8.89 13.05
CA PRO A 242 12.89 -8.95 12.27
C PRO A 242 12.82 -10.17 11.36
N VAL A 243 11.75 -10.96 11.47
CA VAL A 243 11.37 -11.97 10.49
C VAL A 243 10.55 -11.27 9.42
N HIS A 244 11.22 -10.77 8.38
CA HIS A 244 10.66 -9.82 7.43
C HIS A 244 11.03 -10.19 5.99
N LEU A 245 10.04 -10.39 5.11
CA LEU A 245 10.20 -10.74 3.71
C LEU A 245 9.63 -9.66 2.80
N ALA A 246 10.33 -9.31 1.75
CA ALA A 246 9.86 -8.40 0.72
C ALA A 246 9.21 -9.18 -0.44
N TYR A 247 8.13 -8.64 -1.00
CA TYR A 247 7.60 -9.08 -2.29
C TYR A 247 8.44 -8.45 -3.41
N VAL A 248 9.04 -9.28 -4.22
CA VAL A 248 9.99 -8.83 -5.24
C VAL A 248 9.63 -9.34 -6.63
N ASN A 249 10.12 -8.65 -7.66
CA ASN A 249 10.17 -9.18 -9.01
C ASN A 249 11.19 -10.33 -9.02
N PRO A 250 10.79 -11.57 -9.31
CA PRO A 250 11.67 -12.75 -9.19
C PRO A 250 12.82 -12.75 -10.21
N GLU A 251 12.71 -12.00 -11.29
CA GLU A 251 13.77 -11.91 -12.30
C GLU A 251 14.87 -10.90 -11.95
N THR A 252 14.59 -9.97 -11.03
CA THR A 252 15.52 -8.91 -10.66
C THR A 252 15.91 -8.89 -9.19
N GLY A 253 15.10 -9.50 -8.31
CA GLY A 253 15.23 -9.38 -6.87
C GLY A 253 14.97 -7.96 -6.34
N ARG A 254 14.38 -7.08 -7.16
CA ARG A 254 14.00 -5.71 -6.80
C ARG A 254 12.52 -5.62 -6.52
N GLU A 255 12.07 -4.45 -6.09
CA GLU A 255 10.67 -4.17 -5.82
C GLU A 255 9.77 -4.63 -6.99
N CYS A 256 8.64 -5.25 -6.68
CA CYS A 256 7.70 -5.74 -7.69
C CYS A 256 6.84 -4.63 -8.32
N MET A 257 6.81 -3.43 -7.71
CA MET A 257 6.12 -2.24 -8.24
C MET A 257 7.06 -1.03 -8.23
N PRO A 258 6.84 -0.04 -9.12
CA PRO A 258 7.82 1.03 -9.33
C PRO A 258 7.93 2.02 -8.16
N THR A 259 6.85 2.31 -7.45
CA THR A 259 6.75 3.41 -6.48
C THR A 259 6.45 2.95 -5.06
N LEU A 260 5.80 1.79 -4.92
CA LEU A 260 5.42 1.20 -3.65
C LEU A 260 6.20 -0.07 -3.37
N GLY A 261 6.63 -0.24 -2.13
CA GLY A 261 7.21 -1.46 -1.57
C GLY A 261 6.16 -2.26 -0.81
N PHE A 262 6.26 -3.58 -0.92
CA PHE A 262 5.38 -4.50 -0.22
C PHE A 262 6.21 -5.53 0.51
N SER A 263 5.80 -5.83 1.74
CA SER A 263 6.51 -6.80 2.58
C SER A 263 5.55 -7.49 3.55
N ALA A 264 5.98 -8.61 4.09
CA ALA A 264 5.28 -9.32 5.15
C ALA A 264 6.21 -9.55 6.34
N LEU A 265 5.72 -9.27 7.52
CA LEU A 265 6.42 -9.38 8.79
C LEU A 265 5.75 -10.44 9.66
N MET A 266 6.54 -11.27 10.33
CA MET A 266 6.07 -12.19 11.38
C MET A 266 6.63 -11.74 12.73
N LEU A 267 5.75 -11.64 13.73
CA LEU A 267 6.13 -11.53 15.12
C LEU A 267 5.89 -12.88 15.81
N ARG A 268 6.94 -13.45 16.39
CA ARG A 268 6.83 -14.67 17.19
C ARG A 268 6.01 -14.43 18.46
N PRO A 269 5.52 -15.47 19.12
CA PRO A 269 4.84 -15.33 20.40
C PRO A 269 5.70 -14.57 21.42
N GLY A 270 5.12 -13.55 22.07
CA GLY A 270 5.79 -12.72 23.08
C GLY A 270 6.86 -11.76 22.54
N GLU A 271 7.00 -11.63 21.21
CA GLU A 271 8.04 -10.81 20.61
C GLU A 271 7.63 -9.34 20.54
N GLU A 272 8.61 -8.47 20.86
CA GLU A 272 8.55 -7.05 20.60
C GLU A 272 9.69 -6.68 19.66
N LEU A 273 9.36 -5.96 18.58
CA LEU A 273 10.31 -5.50 17.56
C LEU A 273 10.27 -4.00 17.44
N ARG A 274 11.39 -3.34 17.69
CA ARG A 274 11.60 -1.96 17.33
C ARG A 274 12.08 -1.90 15.87
N MET A 275 11.23 -1.38 14.98
CA MET A 275 11.58 -1.20 13.59
C MET A 275 12.58 -0.06 13.43
N ARG A 276 13.54 -0.22 12.51
CA ARG A 276 14.46 0.88 12.19
C ARG A 276 13.68 2.08 11.65
N ARG A 277 13.88 3.26 12.27
CA ARG A 277 13.27 4.50 11.80
C ARG A 277 13.76 4.84 10.39
N ARG A 278 12.85 5.25 9.52
CA ARG A 278 13.12 5.58 8.12
C ARG A 278 12.29 6.77 7.64
N SER A 279 12.75 7.42 6.57
CA SER A 279 12.01 8.53 5.95
C SER A 279 10.71 8.07 5.27
N ALA A 280 10.60 6.82 4.86
CA ALA A 280 9.41 6.28 4.21
C ALA A 280 8.20 6.26 5.16
N SER A 281 7.04 6.64 4.64
CA SER A 281 5.74 6.35 5.28
C SER A 281 5.33 4.91 5.01
N ALA A 282 4.47 4.36 5.86
CA ALA A 282 3.99 2.99 5.70
C ALA A 282 2.53 2.84 6.13
N VAL A 283 1.88 1.81 5.61
CA VAL A 283 0.59 1.30 6.08
C VAL A 283 0.75 -0.16 6.43
N LEU A 284 0.36 -0.52 7.64
CA LEU A 284 0.40 -1.87 8.18
C LEU A 284 -1.01 -2.45 8.18
N HIS A 285 -1.15 -3.69 7.73
CA HIS A 285 -2.42 -4.43 7.77
C HIS A 285 -2.20 -5.75 8.50
N LEU A 286 -2.95 -6.00 9.57
CA LEU A 286 -2.80 -7.22 10.35
C LEU A 286 -3.53 -8.38 9.67
N ILE A 287 -2.78 -9.40 9.27
CA ILE A 287 -3.32 -10.58 8.57
C ILE A 287 -3.87 -11.59 9.56
N GLU A 288 -3.05 -11.96 10.55
CA GLU A 288 -3.35 -12.98 11.56
C GLU A 288 -2.75 -12.59 12.93
N GLY A 289 -3.36 -13.05 14.00
CA GLY A 289 -2.89 -12.82 15.38
C GLY A 289 -3.40 -11.52 15.96
N SER A 290 -2.69 -10.95 16.91
CA SER A 290 -2.94 -9.63 17.50
C SER A 290 -1.62 -8.89 17.70
N VAL A 291 -1.62 -7.59 17.42
CA VAL A 291 -0.42 -6.76 17.52
C VAL A 291 -0.76 -5.46 18.23
N THR A 292 0.10 -5.06 19.17
CA THR A 292 0.12 -3.68 19.66
C THR A 292 1.20 -2.93 18.88
N GLY A 293 0.81 -1.92 18.11
CA GLY A 293 1.73 -0.98 17.48
C GLY A 293 1.90 0.26 18.35
N PHE A 294 3.15 0.72 18.49
CA PHE A 294 3.46 2.04 19.03
C PHE A 294 4.05 2.87 17.89
N VAL A 295 3.33 3.90 17.48
CA VAL A 295 3.80 4.84 16.46
C VAL A 295 4.12 6.15 17.15
N ASP A 296 5.39 6.52 17.18
CA ASP A 296 5.94 7.50 18.12
C ASP A 296 5.52 7.11 19.57
N GLU A 297 4.79 7.95 20.28
CA GLU A 297 4.31 7.68 21.65
C GLU A 297 2.86 7.12 21.69
N THR A 298 2.20 6.96 20.52
CA THR A 298 0.79 6.58 20.46
C THR A 298 0.63 5.06 20.32
N ARG A 299 -0.15 4.47 21.23
CA ARG A 299 -0.46 3.04 21.25
C ARG A 299 -1.68 2.72 20.40
N HIS A 300 -1.57 1.69 19.56
CA HIS A 300 -2.63 1.16 18.70
C HIS A 300 -2.71 -0.36 18.87
N SER A 301 -3.82 -0.86 19.41
CA SER A 301 -4.06 -2.32 19.47
C SER A 301 -4.79 -2.73 18.21
N MET A 302 -4.25 -3.70 17.48
CA MET A 302 -4.75 -4.20 16.20
C MET A 302 -5.28 -5.63 16.35
N ASP A 303 -6.48 -5.84 15.82
CA ASP A 303 -7.08 -7.14 15.59
C ASP A 303 -6.95 -7.53 14.10
N PRO A 304 -7.17 -8.81 13.70
CA PRO A 304 -7.06 -9.23 12.31
C PRO A 304 -7.91 -8.36 11.37
N ALA A 305 -7.31 -7.99 10.24
CA ALA A 305 -7.81 -7.09 9.21
C ALA A 305 -7.81 -5.59 9.57
N ASP A 306 -7.40 -5.19 10.77
CA ASP A 306 -7.17 -3.77 11.09
C ASP A 306 -6.01 -3.19 10.27
N THR A 307 -6.10 -1.90 9.99
CA THR A 307 -5.11 -1.18 9.18
C THR A 307 -4.61 0.06 9.91
N LEU A 308 -3.28 0.23 10.00
CA LEU A 308 -2.62 1.32 10.72
C LEU A 308 -1.71 2.12 9.79
N ALA A 309 -1.95 3.43 9.66
CA ALA A 309 -1.04 4.34 8.98
C ALA A 309 0.09 4.77 9.91
N CYS A 310 1.31 4.67 9.40
CA CYS A 310 2.55 5.09 10.05
C CYS A 310 3.15 6.26 9.25
N PRO A 311 3.26 7.46 9.84
CA PRO A 311 3.84 8.63 9.19
C PRO A 311 5.31 8.45 8.80
N THR A 312 5.78 9.28 7.86
CA THR A 312 7.21 9.43 7.56
C THR A 312 8.01 9.76 8.82
N HIS A 313 9.25 9.25 8.94
CA HIS A 313 10.15 9.47 10.08
C HIS A 313 9.56 9.12 11.46
N ALA A 314 8.52 8.30 11.53
CA ALA A 314 7.99 7.84 12.80
C ALA A 314 8.86 6.73 13.41
N ASP A 315 8.94 6.70 14.73
CA ASP A 315 9.40 5.53 15.46
C ASP A 315 8.27 4.50 15.48
N LEU A 316 8.58 3.25 15.17
CA LEU A 316 7.61 2.16 15.12
C LEU A 316 8.12 0.98 15.95
N THR A 317 7.33 0.59 16.94
CA THR A 317 7.51 -0.66 17.68
C THR A 317 6.26 -1.52 17.54
N LEU A 318 6.43 -2.81 17.28
CA LEU A 318 5.34 -3.78 17.15
C LEU A 318 5.53 -4.87 18.21
N ALA A 319 4.47 -5.18 18.94
CA ALA A 319 4.49 -6.20 19.99
C ALA A 319 3.38 -7.23 19.79
N ASN A 320 3.71 -8.52 19.87
CA ASN A 320 2.78 -9.63 19.93
C ASN A 320 2.70 -10.15 21.37
N ALA A 321 1.64 -9.81 22.07
CA ALA A 321 1.45 -10.22 23.47
C ALA A 321 0.99 -11.68 23.63
N SER A 322 0.66 -12.40 22.54
CA SER A 322 0.28 -13.81 22.62
C SER A 322 1.47 -14.68 23.05
N SER A 323 1.27 -15.57 24.01
CA SER A 323 2.30 -16.52 24.47
C SER A 323 2.47 -17.74 23.55
N SER A 324 1.57 -17.96 22.59
CA SER A 324 1.53 -19.21 21.82
C SER A 324 1.29 -19.04 20.31
N LYS A 325 0.74 -17.90 19.88
CA LYS A 325 0.38 -17.67 18.47
C LYS A 325 1.25 -16.57 17.86
N PRO A 326 1.83 -16.80 16.68
CA PRO A 326 2.49 -15.73 15.93
C PRO A 326 1.47 -14.73 15.38
N ALA A 327 1.93 -13.54 15.07
CA ALA A 327 1.17 -12.53 14.34
C ALA A 327 1.86 -12.23 13.00
N PHE A 328 1.04 -11.92 11.97
CA PHE A 328 1.53 -11.63 10.64
C PHE A 328 0.98 -10.30 10.15
N VAL A 329 1.86 -9.45 9.65
CA VAL A 329 1.53 -8.09 9.22
C VAL A 329 1.96 -7.90 7.77
N PHE A 330 1.03 -7.46 6.92
CA PHE A 330 1.35 -6.95 5.58
C PHE A 330 1.71 -5.48 5.68
N VAL A 331 2.74 -5.06 4.96
CA VAL A 331 3.24 -3.68 4.98
C VAL A 331 3.32 -3.14 3.57
N VAL A 332 2.76 -1.96 3.37
CA VAL A 332 2.94 -1.12 2.19
C VAL A 332 3.77 0.08 2.57
N ASP A 333 4.77 0.45 1.77
CA ASP A 333 5.57 1.65 2.00
C ASP A 333 5.96 2.37 0.70
N ASP A 334 6.38 3.63 0.82
CA ASP A 334 6.83 4.45 -0.30
C ASP A 334 8.36 4.52 -0.44
N ALA A 335 9.09 3.62 0.19
CA ALA A 335 10.55 3.59 0.12
C ALA A 335 11.10 3.45 -1.32
N PRO A 336 10.50 2.68 -2.25
CA PRO A 336 10.93 2.63 -3.64
C PRO A 336 10.86 3.99 -4.34
N LEU A 337 9.78 4.75 -4.13
CA LEU A 337 9.63 6.11 -4.63
C LEU A 337 10.72 7.01 -4.07
N GLN A 338 10.92 7.00 -2.76
CA GLN A 338 11.91 7.84 -2.09
C GLN A 338 13.35 7.52 -2.53
N ARG A 339 13.67 6.22 -2.76
CA ARG A 339 14.98 5.82 -3.31
C ARG A 339 15.20 6.40 -4.72
N LYS A 340 14.18 6.36 -5.58
CA LYS A 340 14.27 6.94 -6.94
C LYS A 340 14.43 8.46 -6.92
N LEU A 341 13.84 9.14 -5.94
CA LEU A 341 13.99 10.58 -5.75
C LEU A 341 15.27 10.98 -5.02
N GLY A 342 16.04 10.01 -4.48
CA GLY A 342 17.26 10.28 -3.74
C GLY A 342 17.06 10.87 -2.34
N ILE A 343 15.87 10.69 -1.75
CA ILE A 343 15.50 11.26 -0.43
C ILE A 343 15.25 10.18 0.64
N TYR A 344 15.54 8.92 0.32
CA TYR A 344 15.36 7.84 1.27
C TYR A 344 16.47 7.83 2.32
N GLU A 345 16.08 7.88 3.60
CA GLU A 345 16.97 7.87 4.74
C GLU A 345 16.58 6.76 5.73
N GLN A 346 17.59 6.18 6.37
CA GLN A 346 17.44 5.29 7.52
C GLN A 346 18.25 5.86 8.70
N PHE A 347 17.66 5.80 9.88
CA PHE A 347 18.26 6.32 11.10
C PHE A 347 18.66 5.16 12.01
N ALA A 348 19.76 5.36 12.74
CA ALA A 348 20.29 4.38 13.71
C ALA A 348 19.33 4.18 14.89
#